data_e6ddee2b051eb849ed8180d1c400e04f
#
_entry.id   e6ddee2b051eb849ed8180d1c400e04f
#
_cell.length_a   1.000
_cell.length_b   1.000
_cell.length_c   1.000
_cell.angle_alpha   90.00
_cell.angle_beta   90.00
_cell.angle_gamma   90.00
#
_symmetry.space_group_name_H-M   'P 1'
#
loop_
_entity.id
_entity.type
_entity.pdbx_description
1 polymer ?
#
loop_
_entity_poly.entity_id
_entity_poly.type
_entity_poly.pdbx_seq_one_letter_code
_entity_poly.pdbx_strand_id
1 'polypeptide(L)'
;VKTVVKPIDGDDNFKVEKEAYLGSGIIFNSNILNGLNAPNESIIKTIEILEEKKLGKKKINFRLKDWGISRQRYWGCPIPIAYDSDNNVLKIPKDQLPVKLPEKINLNCKGNPLDHQKDWKKIEINGTKCLRETDTLDTFVDSSWYFLRFCSPKNSSYGFNEEDIKYWMPVDQYIGGVEHAILHLLYSRFFMRAINYKNEKFNIKEPFQGLFTQGMVCHETYKDQNNNWLSPEEIESNDGKNFYIKSDPDKKVIVGPSESMSKSKKNTIDPETIIENYGADSVRLFILSDSPPEKDVQWSEQGMAASYKFIQKLWILHRKIKEKLNKKNSNISSIDISKSTNKFVSKINNNLEKFHYNVIIANIYEMYNFLNQNIDVEINSEELKKNYTKILAVLSPIIPHYASECLNDLNDNIFQNWPQIDKKMLQEDYIEYVVQINGKKKAMIKTKKDISQEELISKIKSNEKTKNIFEKKMIDKSFFVKNRLINILIK
;
A
#
# COMPACT_ATOMS: atom_id res chain seq x y z
N VAL A 1 -12.46 8.11 48.61
CA VAL A 1 -11.26 8.64 47.90
C VAL A 1 -11.61 10.03 47.41
N LYS A 2 -10.70 11.00 47.58
CA LYS A 2 -10.91 12.38 47.15
C LYS A 2 -10.66 12.50 45.64
N THR A 3 -11.61 13.07 44.89
CA THR A 3 -11.41 13.33 43.45
C THR A 3 -10.47 14.51 43.26
N VAL A 4 -9.45 14.38 42.44
CA VAL A 4 -8.37 15.37 42.25
C VAL A 4 -8.21 15.86 40.83
N VAL A 5 -8.91 15.28 39.86
CA VAL A 5 -8.92 15.71 38.45
C VAL A 5 -10.38 15.79 37.99
N LYS A 6 -10.74 16.88 37.32
CA LYS A 6 -12.04 17.09 36.69
C LYS A 6 -11.85 17.34 35.19
N PRO A 7 -12.83 17.04 34.29
CA PRO A 7 -12.81 17.48 32.92
C PRO A 7 -12.57 18.99 32.79
N ILE A 8 -12.02 19.43 31.67
CA ILE A 8 -11.72 20.86 31.42
C ILE A 8 -12.99 21.72 31.60
N ASP A 9 -14.13 21.22 31.11
CA ASP A 9 -15.43 21.89 31.20
C ASP A 9 -16.26 21.44 32.43
N GLY A 10 -15.66 20.67 33.34
CA GLY A 10 -16.33 20.15 34.54
C GLY A 10 -16.34 21.14 35.68
N ASP A 11 -17.42 21.16 36.49
CA ASP A 11 -17.51 21.97 37.67
C ASP A 11 -16.72 21.38 38.86
N ASP A 12 -16.62 22.14 39.95
CA ASP A 12 -15.87 21.72 41.15
C ASP A 12 -16.59 20.63 41.98
N ASN A 13 -17.81 20.28 41.62
CA ASN A 13 -18.60 19.18 42.23
C ASN A 13 -18.39 17.85 41.54
N PHE A 14 -17.57 17.82 40.47
CA PHE A 14 -17.26 16.59 39.73
C PHE A 14 -16.75 15.48 40.67
N LYS A 15 -17.37 14.32 40.59
CA LYS A 15 -17.00 13.12 41.36
C LYS A 15 -16.86 11.91 40.46
N VAL A 16 -15.88 11.10 40.74
CA VAL A 16 -15.70 9.78 40.15
C VAL A 16 -16.56 8.80 40.94
N GLU A 17 -17.59 8.23 40.30
CA GLU A 17 -18.56 7.35 41.00
C GLU A 17 -18.26 5.86 40.78
N LYS A 18 -18.27 5.37 39.56
CA LYS A 18 -18.15 3.95 39.22
C LYS A 18 -16.86 3.59 38.49
N GLU A 19 -16.44 4.42 37.54
CA GLU A 19 -15.26 4.20 36.71
C GLU A 19 -14.24 5.31 36.88
N ALA A 20 -12.94 4.99 36.79
CA ALA A 20 -11.86 5.97 36.85
C ALA A 20 -11.95 6.95 35.69
N TYR A 21 -11.77 8.25 35.96
CA TYR A 21 -11.63 9.24 34.90
C TYR A 21 -10.25 9.13 34.26
N LEU A 22 -10.20 8.82 32.97
CA LEU A 22 -8.97 8.61 32.21
C LEU A 22 -8.63 9.77 31.25
N GLY A 23 -9.48 10.79 31.18
CA GLY A 23 -9.29 11.94 30.29
C GLY A 23 -8.31 12.97 30.83
N SER A 24 -7.90 13.90 29.97
CA SER A 24 -7.19 15.10 30.35
C SER A 24 -8.15 16.07 31.09
N GLY A 25 -7.63 16.82 32.04
CA GLY A 25 -8.47 17.71 32.82
C GLY A 25 -7.69 18.72 33.64
N ILE A 26 -8.37 19.36 34.61
CA ILE A 26 -7.78 20.34 35.50
C ILE A 26 -7.69 19.72 36.90
N ILE A 27 -6.55 19.89 37.56
CA ILE A 27 -6.35 19.45 38.95
C ILE A 27 -7.05 20.40 39.92
N PHE A 28 -7.77 19.82 40.86
CA PHE A 28 -8.41 20.52 41.97
C PHE A 28 -8.29 19.68 43.25
N ASN A 29 -8.61 20.21 44.37
CA ASN A 29 -8.46 19.54 45.69
C ASN A 29 -7.04 19.00 46.00
N SER A 30 -6.00 19.57 45.40
CA SER A 30 -4.62 19.06 45.44
C SER A 30 -3.60 20.13 45.89
N ASN A 31 -4.07 21.20 46.49
CA ASN A 31 -3.27 22.34 47.00
C ASN A 31 -2.30 22.91 45.97
N ILE A 32 -1.02 22.54 46.06
CA ILE A 32 0.08 23.05 45.22
C ILE A 32 -0.04 22.73 43.72
N LEU A 33 -0.92 21.80 43.34
CA LEU A 33 -1.13 21.41 41.95
C LEU A 33 -2.46 21.93 41.37
N ASN A 34 -3.28 22.61 42.19
CA ASN A 34 -4.57 23.13 41.76
C ASN A 34 -4.44 24.07 40.56
N GLY A 35 -5.33 23.90 39.56
CA GLY A 35 -5.38 24.70 38.34
C GLY A 35 -4.47 24.24 37.23
N LEU A 36 -3.59 23.26 37.46
CA LEU A 36 -2.70 22.73 36.44
C LEU A 36 -3.43 21.71 35.53
N ASN A 37 -3.05 21.71 34.28
CA ASN A 37 -3.54 20.71 33.33
C ASN A 37 -2.94 19.31 33.61
N ALA A 38 -3.81 18.33 33.77
CA ALA A 38 -3.45 16.91 33.87
C ALA A 38 -3.58 16.24 32.52
N PRO A 39 -2.61 15.39 32.11
CA PRO A 39 -1.42 14.98 32.88
C PRO A 39 -0.18 15.86 32.70
N ASN A 40 -0.13 16.74 31.69
CA ASN A 40 1.11 17.35 31.22
C ASN A 40 1.78 18.28 32.25
N GLU A 41 1.11 19.39 32.62
CA GLU A 41 1.70 20.37 33.55
C GLU A 41 1.86 19.81 34.95
N SER A 42 0.88 19.01 35.40
CA SER A 42 0.89 18.41 36.72
C SER A 42 2.03 17.43 36.96
N ILE A 43 2.40 16.63 35.96
CA ILE A 43 3.54 15.71 36.06
C ILE A 43 4.83 16.49 36.18
N ILE A 44 5.04 17.52 35.36
CA ILE A 44 6.24 18.34 35.38
C ILE A 44 6.40 19.01 36.73
N LYS A 45 5.34 19.67 37.20
CA LYS A 45 5.35 20.39 38.49
C LYS A 45 5.57 19.46 39.68
N THR A 46 4.98 18.27 39.64
CA THR A 46 5.19 17.26 40.69
C THR A 46 6.64 16.80 40.75
N ILE A 47 7.27 16.56 39.56
CA ILE A 47 8.68 16.18 39.50
C ILE A 47 9.57 17.27 40.07
N GLU A 48 9.35 18.54 39.69
CA GLU A 48 10.10 19.70 40.22
C GLU A 48 10.03 19.74 41.75
N ILE A 49 8.83 19.62 42.31
CA ILE A 49 8.63 19.65 43.78
C ILE A 49 9.34 18.49 44.48
N LEU A 50 9.30 17.31 43.91
CA LEU A 50 9.98 16.14 44.47
C LEU A 50 11.51 16.28 44.42
N GLU A 51 12.04 16.87 43.35
CA GLU A 51 13.48 17.13 43.19
C GLU A 51 13.95 18.22 44.16
N GLU A 52 13.22 19.34 44.27
CA GLU A 52 13.49 20.41 45.23
C GLU A 52 13.53 19.90 46.68
N LYS A 53 12.56 19.04 47.01
CA LYS A 53 12.47 18.44 48.37
C LYS A 53 13.44 17.27 48.56
N LYS A 54 14.23 16.89 47.57
CA LYS A 54 15.13 15.74 47.59
C LYS A 54 14.43 14.40 47.88
N LEU A 55 13.15 14.29 47.54
CA LEU A 55 12.33 13.09 47.74
C LEU A 55 12.30 12.17 46.53
N GLY A 56 12.76 12.63 45.35
CA GLY A 56 12.77 11.87 44.13
C GLY A 56 13.66 12.49 43.08
N LYS A 57 13.83 11.77 41.97
CA LYS A 57 14.52 12.25 40.77
C LYS A 57 13.71 11.87 39.53
N LYS A 58 13.69 12.74 38.53
CA LYS A 58 13.13 12.42 37.21
C LYS A 58 13.83 11.23 36.63
N LYS A 59 13.08 10.19 36.24
CA LYS A 59 13.59 9.03 35.55
C LYS A 59 12.77 8.79 34.28
N ILE A 60 13.46 8.68 33.17
CA ILE A 60 12.84 8.30 31.90
C ILE A 60 13.06 6.79 31.71
N ASN A 61 11.99 6.03 31.64
CA ASN A 61 12.04 4.61 31.33
C ASN A 61 11.71 4.40 29.85
N PHE A 62 12.66 3.88 29.11
CA PHE A 62 12.43 3.47 27.71
C PHE A 62 11.72 2.13 27.68
N ARG A 63 10.67 2.00 26.87
CA ARG A 63 9.92 0.74 26.71
C ARG A 63 10.52 -0.15 25.64
N LEU A 64 11.36 0.39 24.75
CA LEU A 64 12.08 -0.38 23.76
C LEU A 64 13.20 -1.18 24.44
N LYS A 65 13.31 -2.47 24.07
CA LYS A 65 14.45 -3.30 24.45
C LYS A 65 15.64 -2.97 23.56
N ASP A 66 16.85 -3.23 24.07
CA ASP A 66 18.07 -3.10 23.28
C ASP A 66 18.04 -4.03 22.07
N TRP A 67 18.53 -3.56 20.95
CA TRP A 67 18.72 -4.38 19.77
C TRP A 67 20.07 -5.08 19.87
N GLY A 68 20.06 -6.37 20.18
CA GLY A 68 21.25 -7.22 20.10
C GLY A 68 21.60 -7.49 18.64
N ILE A 69 22.65 -6.85 18.13
CA ILE A 69 23.03 -6.88 16.70
C ILE A 69 23.93 -8.03 16.34
N SER A 70 24.47 -8.76 17.32
CA SER A 70 25.48 -9.81 17.14
C SER A 70 24.84 -11.18 16.88
N ARG A 71 25.34 -11.92 15.90
CA ARG A 71 24.83 -13.25 15.51
C ARG A 71 25.99 -14.22 15.32
N GLN A 72 25.88 -15.41 15.92
CA GLN A 72 26.81 -16.53 15.84
C GLN A 72 26.55 -17.35 14.58
N ARG A 73 26.79 -16.74 13.40
CA ARG A 73 26.58 -17.36 12.10
C ARG A 73 27.48 -16.79 11.03
N TYR A 74 27.66 -17.54 9.95
CA TYR A 74 28.46 -17.10 8.80
C TYR A 74 27.81 -15.97 8.00
N TRP A 75 26.51 -16.09 7.71
CA TRP A 75 25.79 -15.10 6.91
C TRP A 75 25.52 -13.82 7.71
N GLY A 76 26.08 -12.72 7.23
CA GLY A 76 25.96 -11.41 7.80
C GLY A 76 27.21 -10.58 7.55
N CYS A 77 27.12 -9.26 7.77
CA CYS A 77 28.28 -8.39 7.70
C CYS A 77 29.20 -8.63 8.91
N PRO A 78 30.51 -8.90 8.73
CA PRO A 78 31.44 -9.03 9.84
C PRO A 78 31.50 -7.76 10.68
N ILE A 79 31.60 -7.90 11.99
CA ILE A 79 31.74 -6.78 12.91
C ILE A 79 33.21 -6.33 12.89
N PRO A 80 33.54 -5.07 12.57
CA PRO A 80 34.92 -4.62 12.35
C PRO A 80 35.65 -4.29 13.66
N ILE A 81 35.71 -5.26 14.56
CA ILE A 81 36.45 -5.19 15.83
C ILE A 81 37.35 -6.41 16.03
N ALA A 82 38.29 -6.27 16.91
CA ALA A 82 39.18 -7.35 17.36
C ALA A 82 39.48 -7.21 18.85
N TYR A 83 40.00 -8.25 19.45
CA TYR A 83 40.36 -8.33 20.87
C TYR A 83 41.86 -8.56 21.02
N ASP A 84 42.50 -7.80 21.88
CA ASP A 84 43.91 -8.03 22.27
C ASP A 84 44.02 -9.18 23.32
N SER A 85 45.22 -9.43 23.80
CA SER A 85 45.50 -10.48 24.83
C SER A 85 44.77 -10.26 26.16
N ASP A 86 44.40 -8.99 26.44
CA ASP A 86 43.71 -8.61 27.68
C ASP A 86 42.19 -8.47 27.48
N ASN A 87 41.68 -8.91 26.32
CA ASN A 87 40.26 -8.79 25.89
C ASN A 87 39.78 -7.34 25.74
N ASN A 88 40.69 -6.38 25.52
CA ASN A 88 40.26 -5.03 25.16
C ASN A 88 39.76 -4.99 23.72
N VAL A 89 38.66 -4.26 23.51
CA VAL A 89 38.04 -4.11 22.19
C VAL A 89 38.80 -3.08 21.37
N LEU A 90 39.33 -3.49 20.24
CA LEU A 90 40.03 -2.63 19.27
C LEU A 90 39.26 -2.52 17.97
N LYS A 91 39.17 -1.30 17.41
CA LYS A 91 38.55 -1.08 16.09
C LYS A 91 39.56 -1.52 15.01
N ILE A 92 39.09 -2.25 13.99
CA ILE A 92 39.92 -2.56 12.83
C ILE A 92 40.21 -1.25 12.07
N PRO A 93 41.49 -0.94 11.76
CA PRO A 93 41.89 0.26 11.05
C PRO A 93 41.27 0.36 9.65
N LYS A 94 41.09 1.60 9.15
CA LYS A 94 40.43 1.86 7.86
C LYS A 94 41.12 1.21 6.66
N ASP A 95 42.46 1.14 6.69
CA ASP A 95 43.27 0.50 5.67
C ASP A 95 43.12 -1.02 5.62
N GLN A 96 42.58 -1.62 6.68
CA GLN A 96 42.27 -3.07 6.78
C GLN A 96 40.79 -3.36 6.53
N LEU A 97 39.97 -2.39 6.12
CA LEU A 97 38.58 -2.56 5.74
C LEU A 97 38.44 -2.71 4.21
N PRO A 98 37.43 -3.42 3.73
CA PRO A 98 36.40 -4.14 4.46
C PRO A 98 36.89 -5.48 5.04
N VAL A 99 36.31 -5.90 6.19
CA VAL A 99 36.52 -7.26 6.69
C VAL A 99 35.78 -8.21 5.79
N LYS A 100 36.52 -9.06 5.05
CA LYS A 100 35.93 -10.05 4.13
C LYS A 100 35.75 -11.38 4.85
N LEU A 101 34.60 -12.02 4.61
CA LEU A 101 34.34 -13.38 5.06
C LEU A 101 35.27 -14.37 4.33
N PRO A 102 35.70 -15.46 4.99
CA PRO A 102 36.48 -16.50 4.34
C PRO A 102 35.64 -17.25 3.30
N GLU A 103 36.16 -17.41 2.08
CA GLU A 103 35.42 -18.11 1.00
C GLU A 103 35.25 -19.62 1.25
N LYS A 104 36.26 -20.22 1.87
CA LYS A 104 36.22 -21.65 2.20
C LYS A 104 35.88 -21.85 3.66
N ILE A 105 34.67 -22.32 3.92
CA ILE A 105 34.16 -22.54 5.27
C ILE A 105 33.34 -23.85 5.35
N ASN A 106 33.51 -24.55 6.48
CA ASN A 106 32.65 -25.67 6.80
C ASN A 106 31.44 -25.20 7.61
N LEU A 107 30.26 -25.20 6.98
CA LEU A 107 29.01 -24.83 7.63
C LEU A 107 28.39 -25.95 8.48
N ASN A 108 28.84 -27.18 8.28
CA ASN A 108 28.39 -28.37 9.04
C ASN A 108 29.18 -28.57 10.34
N CYS A 109 29.44 -27.50 11.07
CA CYS A 109 30.16 -27.55 12.35
C CYS A 109 29.23 -27.19 13.52
N LYS A 110 29.58 -27.59 14.72
CA LYS A 110 28.87 -27.22 15.95
C LYS A 110 29.28 -25.80 16.36
N GLY A 111 28.32 -24.95 16.61
CA GLY A 111 28.56 -23.55 17.03
C GLY A 111 28.77 -22.59 15.86
N ASN A 112 29.46 -21.47 16.10
CA ASN A 112 29.70 -20.47 15.08
C ASN A 112 30.75 -20.92 14.06
N PRO A 113 30.46 -21.07 12.78
CA PRO A 113 31.43 -21.52 11.77
C PRO A 113 32.71 -20.66 11.68
N LEU A 114 32.62 -19.35 11.94
CA LEU A 114 33.76 -18.45 11.93
C LEU A 114 34.72 -18.69 13.08
N ASP A 115 34.28 -19.24 14.21
CA ASP A 115 35.15 -19.62 15.33
C ASP A 115 36.17 -20.68 14.95
N HIS A 116 35.82 -21.54 14.01
CA HIS A 116 36.67 -22.60 13.53
C HIS A 116 37.74 -22.16 12.53
N GLN A 117 37.70 -20.89 12.08
CA GLN A 117 38.63 -20.30 11.08
C GLN A 117 39.85 -19.67 11.78
N LYS A 118 40.75 -20.50 12.28
CA LYS A 118 41.90 -20.09 13.10
C LYS A 118 42.77 -19.01 12.47
N ASP A 119 43.02 -19.10 11.15
CA ASP A 119 43.89 -18.14 10.46
C ASP A 119 43.17 -16.84 10.14
N TRP A 120 41.89 -16.91 9.75
CA TRP A 120 41.06 -15.74 9.52
C TRP A 120 40.83 -14.90 10.79
N LYS A 121 40.78 -15.54 11.96
CA LYS A 121 40.64 -14.86 13.25
C LYS A 121 41.83 -14.02 13.63
N LYS A 122 43.05 -14.39 13.20
CA LYS A 122 44.25 -13.68 13.56
C LYS A 122 44.41 -12.38 12.77
N ILE A 123 44.68 -11.31 13.45
CA ILE A 123 44.95 -9.99 12.86
C ILE A 123 46.02 -9.26 13.67
N GLU A 124 46.76 -8.42 13.00
CA GLU A 124 47.70 -7.51 13.65
C GLU A 124 47.20 -6.07 13.51
N ILE A 125 47.09 -5.34 14.62
CA ILE A 125 46.65 -3.96 14.67
C ILE A 125 47.72 -3.13 15.36
N ASN A 126 48.34 -2.22 14.64
CA ASN A 126 49.44 -1.36 15.14
C ASN A 126 50.56 -2.15 15.87
N GLY A 127 50.97 -3.29 15.31
CA GLY A 127 51.99 -4.14 15.89
C GLY A 127 51.53 -5.07 17.02
N THR A 128 50.24 -5.01 17.40
CA THR A 128 49.64 -5.88 18.43
C THR A 128 48.91 -7.04 17.79
N LYS A 129 49.22 -8.27 18.24
CA LYS A 129 48.51 -9.48 17.81
C LYS A 129 47.13 -9.54 18.47
N CYS A 130 46.09 -9.63 17.66
CA CYS A 130 44.69 -9.62 18.08
C CYS A 130 43.89 -10.78 17.46
N LEU A 131 42.71 -11.02 17.99
CA LEU A 131 41.75 -11.94 17.43
C LEU A 131 40.52 -11.16 16.95
N ARG A 132 40.12 -11.33 15.67
CA ARG A 132 38.89 -10.76 15.13
C ARG A 132 37.68 -11.27 15.86
N GLU A 133 36.66 -10.41 15.94
CA GLU A 133 35.30 -10.82 16.24
C GLU A 133 34.82 -11.84 15.19
N THR A 134 34.17 -12.90 15.66
CA THR A 134 33.64 -13.98 14.81
C THR A 134 32.12 -13.90 14.63
N ASP A 135 31.45 -13.08 15.42
CA ASP A 135 30.05 -12.79 15.20
C ASP A 135 29.87 -11.90 13.99
N THR A 136 28.77 -12.07 13.30
CA THR A 136 28.32 -11.19 12.24
C THR A 136 27.15 -10.35 12.70
N LEU A 137 26.90 -9.23 12.00
CA LEU A 137 25.74 -8.40 12.29
C LEU A 137 24.45 -9.10 11.90
N ASP A 138 23.39 -8.80 12.65
CA ASP A 138 22.02 -9.12 12.27
C ASP A 138 21.75 -8.59 10.85
N THR A 139 21.13 -9.41 10.00
CA THR A 139 20.81 -9.02 8.62
C THR A 139 19.89 -7.80 8.52
N PHE A 140 19.12 -7.49 9.57
CA PHE A 140 18.37 -6.24 9.64
C PHE A 140 19.27 -4.99 9.69
N VAL A 141 20.54 -5.11 10.08
CA VAL A 141 21.50 -3.98 10.00
C VAL A 141 21.69 -3.58 8.54
N ASP A 142 21.88 -4.55 7.64
CA ASP A 142 22.05 -4.27 6.21
C ASP A 142 20.78 -3.64 5.59
N SER A 143 19.61 -4.20 5.90
CA SER A 143 18.35 -3.67 5.40
C SER A 143 17.97 -2.31 6.00
N SER A 144 18.57 -1.95 7.16
CA SER A 144 18.26 -0.68 7.84
C SER A 144 18.80 0.56 7.15
N TRP A 145 19.71 0.40 6.16
CA TRP A 145 20.33 1.52 5.47
C TRP A 145 20.51 1.33 3.96
N TYR A 146 20.03 0.23 3.39
CA TYR A 146 20.20 -0.07 1.96
C TYR A 146 19.69 1.05 1.05
N PHE A 147 18.65 1.77 1.45
CA PHE A 147 18.10 2.91 0.71
C PHE A 147 19.11 4.06 0.61
N LEU A 148 19.99 4.25 1.60
CA LEU A 148 21.10 5.20 1.50
C LEU A 148 22.13 4.72 0.46
N ARG A 149 22.43 3.41 0.46
CA ARG A 149 23.30 2.81 -0.54
C ARG A 149 22.78 2.98 -1.96
N PHE A 150 21.46 2.88 -2.13
CA PHE A 150 20.81 3.07 -3.42
C PHE A 150 20.93 4.49 -3.98
N CYS A 151 21.11 5.50 -3.13
CA CYS A 151 21.37 6.86 -3.57
C CYS A 151 22.73 6.99 -4.29
N SER A 152 23.72 6.16 -3.94
CA SER A 152 25.06 6.21 -4.49
C SER A 152 25.57 4.82 -4.93
N PRO A 153 24.87 4.13 -5.87
CA PRO A 153 25.12 2.70 -6.15
C PRO A 153 26.51 2.42 -6.75
N LYS A 154 27.14 3.40 -7.37
CA LYS A 154 28.43 3.27 -8.03
C LYS A 154 29.61 3.68 -7.13
N ASN A 155 29.38 4.17 -5.92
CA ASN A 155 30.46 4.55 -5.01
C ASN A 155 31.18 3.29 -4.49
N SER A 156 32.49 3.21 -4.74
CA SER A 156 33.32 2.07 -4.32
C SER A 156 34.08 2.33 -3.00
N SER A 157 34.18 3.58 -2.56
CA SER A 157 34.99 3.98 -1.41
C SER A 157 34.17 4.05 -0.11
N TYR A 158 32.91 4.46 -0.21
CA TYR A 158 32.00 4.64 0.92
C TYR A 158 30.63 4.05 0.62
N GLY A 159 29.83 3.84 1.65
CA GLY A 159 28.47 3.33 1.50
C GLY A 159 27.58 4.27 0.67
N PHE A 160 27.78 5.57 0.78
CA PHE A 160 27.03 6.62 0.06
C PHE A 160 27.79 7.96 0.09
N ASN A 161 27.41 8.89 -0.79
CA ASN A 161 27.87 10.28 -0.80
C ASN A 161 26.87 11.19 -0.09
N GLU A 162 27.35 12.21 0.61
CA GLU A 162 26.50 13.18 1.31
C GLU A 162 25.61 13.99 0.34
N GLU A 163 26.14 14.37 -0.82
CA GLU A 163 25.39 15.13 -1.84
C GLU A 163 24.23 14.33 -2.42
N ASP A 164 24.48 13.05 -2.73
CA ASP A 164 23.44 12.15 -3.22
C ASP A 164 22.32 11.97 -2.18
N ILE A 165 22.70 11.82 -0.89
CA ILE A 165 21.74 11.71 0.21
C ILE A 165 20.91 12.99 0.35
N LYS A 166 21.51 14.16 0.28
CA LYS A 166 20.79 15.44 0.36
C LYS A 166 19.79 15.63 -0.78
N TYR A 167 20.08 15.06 -1.94
CA TYR A 167 19.20 15.14 -3.11
C TYR A 167 18.05 14.13 -3.06
N TRP A 168 18.33 12.85 -2.70
CA TRP A 168 17.38 11.77 -2.81
C TRP A 168 16.57 11.50 -1.54
N MET A 169 17.02 11.94 -0.38
CA MET A 169 16.40 11.64 0.90
C MET A 169 15.62 12.84 1.47
N PRO A 170 14.57 12.59 2.25
CA PRO A 170 13.97 11.28 2.59
C PRO A 170 13.30 10.61 1.38
N VAL A 171 13.12 9.28 1.44
CA VAL A 171 12.37 8.54 0.41
C VAL A 171 10.94 9.04 0.35
N ASP A 172 10.47 9.46 -0.83
CA ASP A 172 9.15 10.09 -1.01
C ASP A 172 8.01 9.15 -0.62
N GLN A 173 8.06 7.90 -1.11
CA GLN A 173 7.04 6.88 -0.84
C GLN A 173 7.70 5.53 -0.58
N TYR A 174 7.41 4.93 0.57
CA TYR A 174 7.90 3.62 0.97
C TYR A 174 6.75 2.64 1.14
N ILE A 175 6.79 1.53 0.40
CA ILE A 175 5.71 0.57 0.33
C ILE A 175 6.20 -0.79 0.86
N GLY A 176 5.45 -1.39 1.77
CA GLY A 176 5.79 -2.69 2.33
C GLY A 176 4.65 -3.28 3.16
N GLY A 177 4.82 -4.54 3.60
CA GLY A 177 3.85 -5.21 4.45
C GLY A 177 3.81 -4.62 5.87
N VAL A 178 2.67 -4.75 6.51
CA VAL A 178 2.44 -4.24 7.88
C VAL A 178 3.34 -4.91 8.91
N GLU A 179 3.80 -6.14 8.66
CA GLU A 179 4.71 -6.90 9.53
C GLU A 179 6.05 -6.21 9.75
N HIS A 180 6.46 -5.33 8.83
CA HIS A 180 7.72 -4.58 8.95
C HIS A 180 7.64 -3.38 9.90
N ALA A 181 6.46 -3.01 10.38
CA ALA A 181 6.27 -1.83 11.25
C ALA A 181 7.10 -1.89 12.54
N ILE A 182 7.21 -3.07 13.15
CA ILE A 182 7.97 -3.32 14.39
C ILE A 182 9.35 -3.95 14.17
N LEU A 183 9.74 -4.16 12.92
CA LEU A 183 11.03 -4.75 12.52
C LEU A 183 11.82 -3.75 11.67
N HIS A 184 11.81 -3.95 10.35
CA HIS A 184 12.60 -3.16 9.40
C HIS A 184 12.36 -1.64 9.51
N LEU A 185 11.12 -1.18 9.61
CA LEU A 185 10.83 0.25 9.68
C LEU A 185 11.37 0.88 10.97
N LEU A 186 11.26 0.18 12.10
CA LEU A 186 11.80 0.62 13.38
C LEU A 186 13.34 0.70 13.34
N TYR A 187 13.98 -0.34 12.79
CA TYR A 187 15.43 -0.39 12.67
C TYR A 187 15.96 0.66 11.69
N SER A 188 15.29 0.91 10.58
CA SER A 188 15.66 1.97 9.63
C SER A 188 15.63 3.35 10.27
N ARG A 189 14.60 3.65 11.06
CA ARG A 189 14.50 4.91 11.83
C ARG A 189 15.59 5.02 12.88
N PHE A 190 15.87 3.93 13.59
CA PHE A 190 16.97 3.88 14.56
C PHE A 190 18.31 4.11 13.89
N PHE A 191 18.58 3.44 12.76
CA PHE A 191 19.84 3.52 12.03
C PHE A 191 20.11 4.94 11.51
N MET A 192 19.09 5.62 10.97
CA MET A 192 19.21 7.04 10.58
C MET A 192 19.60 7.93 11.75
N ARG A 193 19.01 7.73 12.93
CA ARG A 193 19.34 8.47 14.14
C ARG A 193 20.74 8.15 14.65
N ALA A 194 21.16 6.88 14.55
CA ALA A 194 22.50 6.44 14.94
C ALA A 194 23.59 7.05 14.04
N ILE A 195 23.39 7.08 12.72
CA ILE A 195 24.32 7.73 11.78
C ILE A 195 24.45 9.24 12.06
N ASN A 196 23.33 9.89 12.38
CA ASN A 196 23.31 11.32 12.68
C ASN A 196 23.76 11.63 14.11
N TYR A 197 23.96 10.64 14.99
CA TYR A 197 24.38 10.87 16.36
C TYR A 197 25.76 11.52 16.41
N LYS A 198 25.84 12.73 16.99
CA LYS A 198 27.06 13.57 16.99
C LYS A 198 27.62 13.90 15.59
N ASN A 199 26.81 13.75 14.55
CA ASN A 199 27.19 14.02 13.17
C ASN A 199 26.00 14.64 12.43
N GLU A 200 25.93 15.96 12.39
CA GLU A 200 24.78 16.69 11.80
C GLU A 200 24.86 16.83 10.27
N LYS A 201 25.68 16.02 9.60
CA LYS A 201 25.95 16.18 8.15
C LYS A 201 24.70 16.08 7.28
N PHE A 202 23.75 15.21 7.64
CA PHE A 202 22.54 14.99 6.82
C PHE A 202 21.30 15.66 7.38
N ASN A 203 21.22 15.83 8.69
CA ASN A 203 20.05 16.30 9.44
C ASN A 203 18.71 15.62 9.07
N ILE A 204 18.76 14.38 8.60
CA ILE A 204 17.59 13.58 8.21
C ILE A 204 17.32 12.60 9.35
N LYS A 205 16.23 12.81 10.09
CA LYS A 205 15.86 11.96 11.25
C LYS A 205 14.94 10.82 10.88
N GLU A 206 14.10 11.02 9.87
CA GLU A 206 13.12 10.05 9.38
C GLU A 206 13.49 9.66 7.94
N PRO A 207 13.70 8.36 7.65
CA PRO A 207 14.15 7.91 6.34
C PRO A 207 13.07 7.99 5.27
N PHE A 208 11.79 7.93 5.65
CA PHE A 208 10.65 7.84 4.74
C PHE A 208 9.69 9.00 4.99
N GLN A 209 9.32 9.72 3.93
CA GLN A 209 8.37 10.82 3.98
C GLN A 209 6.93 10.28 4.03
N GLY A 210 6.63 9.30 3.18
CA GLY A 210 5.36 8.61 3.13
C GLY A 210 5.51 7.11 3.33
N LEU A 211 4.68 6.51 4.18
CA LEU A 211 4.58 5.06 4.35
C LEU A 211 3.25 4.58 3.78
N PHE A 212 3.29 3.51 3.02
CA PHE A 212 2.11 2.80 2.57
C PHE A 212 2.24 1.33 3.00
N THR A 213 1.39 0.91 3.92
CA THR A 213 1.37 -0.48 4.42
C THR A 213 0.34 -1.29 3.65
N GLN A 214 0.81 -2.28 2.93
CA GLN A 214 -0.06 -3.19 2.17
C GLN A 214 -0.52 -4.36 3.04
N GLY A 215 -1.74 -4.85 2.74
CA GLY A 215 -2.29 -6.06 3.34
C GLY A 215 -1.57 -7.32 2.88
N MET A 216 -1.89 -8.43 3.51
CA MET A 216 -1.32 -9.75 3.24
C MET A 216 -2.15 -10.48 2.20
N VAL A 217 -1.50 -11.38 1.46
CA VAL A 217 -2.22 -12.39 0.67
C VAL A 217 -2.53 -13.57 1.59
N CYS A 218 -3.82 -13.83 1.77
CA CYS A 218 -4.33 -14.88 2.66
C CYS A 218 -4.90 -16.04 1.86
N HIS A 219 -4.79 -17.23 2.40
CA HIS A 219 -5.37 -18.44 1.84
C HIS A 219 -5.97 -19.30 2.94
N GLU A 220 -6.99 -20.08 2.60
CA GLU A 220 -7.56 -21.07 3.49
C GLU A 220 -6.47 -22.04 3.99
N THR A 221 -6.68 -22.56 5.17
CA THR A 221 -5.79 -23.56 5.78
C THR A 221 -6.48 -24.92 5.79
N TYR A 222 -5.70 -25.97 5.57
CA TYR A 222 -6.23 -27.33 5.44
C TYR A 222 -5.54 -28.26 6.40
N LYS A 223 -6.33 -29.16 7.01
CA LYS A 223 -5.82 -30.19 7.92
C LYS A 223 -6.43 -31.56 7.63
N ASP A 224 -5.66 -32.59 7.88
CA ASP A 224 -6.19 -33.95 7.97
C ASP A 224 -6.92 -34.18 9.31
N GLN A 225 -7.49 -35.37 9.47
CA GLN A 225 -8.19 -35.76 10.70
C GLN A 225 -7.24 -35.90 11.93
N ASN A 226 -5.93 -35.99 11.72
CA ASN A 226 -4.91 -36.00 12.73
C ASN A 226 -4.33 -34.63 13.08
N ASN A 227 -4.95 -33.55 12.58
CA ASN A 227 -4.49 -32.15 12.71
C ASN A 227 -3.16 -31.82 12.02
N ASN A 228 -2.67 -32.64 11.09
CA ASN A 228 -1.51 -32.30 10.27
C ASN A 228 -1.92 -31.31 9.15
N TRP A 229 -1.07 -30.31 8.90
CA TRP A 229 -1.31 -29.35 7.82
C TRP A 229 -1.14 -30.01 6.45
N LEU A 230 -2.08 -29.72 5.55
CA LEU A 230 -2.07 -30.13 4.16
C LEU A 230 -1.86 -28.92 3.26
N SER A 231 -1.13 -29.10 2.14
CA SER A 231 -1.02 -28.06 1.12
C SER A 231 -2.21 -28.09 0.15
N PRO A 232 -2.51 -27.00 -0.55
CA PRO A 232 -3.54 -26.97 -1.60
C PRO A 232 -3.35 -28.04 -2.67
N GLU A 233 -2.11 -28.45 -2.93
CA GLU A 233 -1.77 -29.48 -3.92
C GLU A 233 -2.11 -30.91 -3.44
N GLU A 234 -2.18 -31.14 -2.13
CA GLU A 234 -2.49 -32.44 -1.50
C GLU A 234 -3.99 -32.70 -1.43
N ILE A 235 -4.83 -31.72 -1.79
CA ILE A 235 -6.29 -31.79 -1.66
C ILE A 235 -6.99 -31.64 -2.99
N GLU A 236 -8.23 -32.13 -3.08
CA GLU A 236 -9.12 -31.91 -4.21
C GLU A 236 -10.57 -31.67 -3.73
N SER A 237 -11.36 -31.02 -4.57
CA SER A 237 -12.78 -30.79 -4.34
C SER A 237 -13.55 -30.79 -5.65
N ASN A 238 -14.68 -31.49 -5.68
CA ASN A 238 -15.57 -31.54 -6.85
C ASN A 238 -16.64 -30.42 -6.82
N ASP A 239 -16.94 -29.84 -5.68
CA ASP A 239 -18.02 -28.86 -5.47
C ASP A 239 -17.54 -27.54 -4.89
N GLY A 240 -16.22 -27.40 -4.64
CA GLY A 240 -15.62 -26.23 -4.01
C GLY A 240 -15.99 -26.00 -2.54
N LYS A 241 -16.69 -26.97 -1.91
CA LYS A 241 -17.10 -26.92 -0.50
C LYS A 241 -16.59 -28.06 0.34
N ASN A 242 -16.58 -29.25 -0.26
CA ASN A 242 -16.08 -30.45 0.39
C ASN A 242 -14.72 -30.80 -0.18
N PHE A 243 -13.71 -30.85 0.67
CA PHE A 243 -12.34 -31.17 0.29
C PHE A 243 -11.95 -32.54 0.81
N TYR A 244 -11.20 -33.26 0.01
CA TYR A 244 -10.69 -34.61 0.27
C TYR A 244 -9.20 -34.67 0.00
N ILE A 245 -8.52 -35.61 0.63
CA ILE A 245 -7.08 -35.84 0.38
C ILE A 245 -6.96 -36.49 -1.01
N LYS A 246 -6.18 -35.90 -1.90
CA LYS A 246 -6.04 -36.33 -3.29
C LYS A 246 -5.52 -37.77 -3.42
N SER A 247 -4.66 -38.21 -2.50
CA SER A 247 -4.16 -39.60 -2.45
C SER A 247 -5.12 -40.59 -1.78
N ASP A 248 -6.18 -40.11 -1.09
CA ASP A 248 -7.15 -40.92 -0.38
C ASP A 248 -8.51 -40.18 -0.31
N PRO A 249 -9.32 -40.28 -1.39
CA PRO A 249 -10.57 -39.54 -1.52
C PRO A 249 -11.65 -39.85 -0.47
N ASP A 250 -11.50 -40.92 0.30
CA ASP A 250 -12.41 -41.24 1.39
C ASP A 250 -12.13 -40.39 2.66
N LYS A 251 -10.97 -39.76 2.72
CA LYS A 251 -10.59 -38.90 3.85
C LYS A 251 -10.95 -37.44 3.61
N LYS A 252 -11.92 -36.95 4.38
CA LYS A 252 -12.32 -35.53 4.38
C LYS A 252 -11.22 -34.67 4.99
N VAL A 253 -11.05 -33.49 4.40
CA VAL A 253 -10.18 -32.42 4.86
C VAL A 253 -10.95 -31.45 5.75
N ILE A 254 -10.34 -30.99 6.82
CA ILE A 254 -10.85 -29.93 7.68
C ILE A 254 -10.37 -28.61 7.10
N VAL A 255 -11.31 -27.78 6.61
CA VAL A 255 -11.02 -26.43 6.10
C VAL A 255 -11.02 -25.47 7.29
N GLY A 256 -9.91 -24.81 7.51
CA GLY A 256 -9.74 -23.77 8.52
C GLY A 256 -9.90 -22.36 7.93
N PRO A 257 -9.77 -21.32 8.77
CA PRO A 257 -9.89 -19.94 8.34
C PRO A 257 -8.81 -19.57 7.30
N SER A 258 -9.13 -18.57 6.49
CA SER A 258 -8.15 -17.92 5.63
C SER A 258 -7.19 -17.09 6.48
N GLU A 259 -5.90 -17.37 6.36
CA GLU A 259 -4.83 -16.72 7.10
C GLU A 259 -3.68 -16.35 6.17
N SER A 260 -2.81 -15.47 6.62
CA SER A 260 -1.60 -15.12 5.85
C SER A 260 -0.81 -16.37 5.47
N MET A 261 -0.36 -16.43 4.22
CA MET A 261 0.38 -17.57 3.67
C MET A 261 1.67 -17.81 4.44
N SER A 262 1.91 -19.05 4.86
CA SER A 262 3.14 -19.46 5.53
C SER A 262 3.52 -20.91 5.22
N LYS A 263 4.82 -21.16 5.09
CA LYS A 263 5.36 -22.51 4.88
C LYS A 263 5.01 -23.48 6.02
N SER A 264 4.92 -22.99 7.26
CA SER A 264 4.60 -23.81 8.44
C SER A 264 3.15 -24.32 8.43
N LYS A 265 2.23 -23.57 7.82
CA LYS A 265 0.82 -23.96 7.67
C LYS A 265 0.53 -24.62 6.33
N LYS A 266 1.52 -24.70 5.44
CA LYS A 266 1.42 -25.23 4.08
C LYS A 266 0.33 -24.58 3.22
N ASN A 267 -0.14 -23.38 3.55
CA ASN A 267 -1.17 -22.66 2.80
C ASN A 267 -0.59 -21.67 1.76
N THR A 268 0.63 -21.93 1.31
CA THR A 268 1.31 -21.13 0.29
C THR A 268 0.89 -21.57 -1.12
N ILE A 269 0.77 -20.59 -2.01
CA ILE A 269 0.60 -20.81 -3.45
C ILE A 269 1.94 -20.47 -4.12
N ASP A 270 2.39 -21.36 -5.01
CA ASP A 270 3.62 -21.14 -5.75
C ASP A 270 3.39 -20.12 -6.88
N PRO A 271 4.04 -18.95 -6.84
CA PRO A 271 3.87 -17.92 -7.86
C PRO A 271 4.31 -18.37 -9.26
N GLU A 272 5.35 -19.21 -9.37
CA GLU A 272 5.87 -19.68 -10.67
C GLU A 272 4.80 -20.50 -11.39
N THR A 273 4.24 -21.49 -10.71
CA THR A 273 3.17 -22.34 -11.27
C THR A 273 1.94 -21.52 -11.69
N ILE A 274 1.57 -20.51 -10.92
CA ILE A 274 0.42 -19.65 -11.25
C ILE A 274 0.73 -18.76 -12.45
N ILE A 275 1.92 -18.20 -12.53
CA ILE A 275 2.34 -17.37 -13.67
C ILE A 275 2.46 -18.21 -14.95
N GLU A 276 2.95 -19.43 -14.89
CA GLU A 276 2.99 -20.35 -16.03
C GLU A 276 1.59 -20.68 -16.56
N ASN A 277 0.62 -20.90 -15.68
CA ASN A 277 -0.73 -21.29 -16.06
C ASN A 277 -1.59 -20.12 -16.54
N TYR A 278 -1.45 -18.94 -15.94
CA TYR A 278 -2.35 -17.81 -16.15
C TYR A 278 -1.68 -16.55 -16.71
N GLY A 279 -0.36 -16.48 -16.69
CA GLY A 279 0.41 -15.29 -17.06
C GLY A 279 0.48 -14.24 -15.97
N ALA A 280 1.57 -13.49 -15.93
CA ALA A 280 1.84 -12.49 -14.88
C ALA A 280 0.78 -11.37 -14.82
N ASP A 281 0.25 -10.92 -15.97
CA ASP A 281 -0.76 -9.87 -16.03
C ASP A 281 -2.08 -10.29 -15.38
N SER A 282 -2.45 -11.57 -15.49
CA SER A 282 -3.65 -12.10 -14.83
C SER A 282 -3.49 -12.12 -13.32
N VAL A 283 -2.31 -12.50 -12.83
CA VAL A 283 -1.98 -12.48 -11.39
C VAL A 283 -2.01 -11.05 -10.86
N ARG A 284 -1.38 -10.12 -11.56
CA ARG A 284 -1.40 -8.69 -11.20
C ARG A 284 -2.82 -8.14 -11.14
N LEU A 285 -3.62 -8.45 -12.16
CA LEU A 285 -5.01 -8.01 -12.24
C LEU A 285 -5.84 -8.55 -11.06
N PHE A 286 -5.66 -9.83 -10.72
CA PHE A 286 -6.35 -10.46 -9.59
C PHE A 286 -5.98 -9.80 -8.26
N ILE A 287 -4.69 -9.71 -7.95
CA ILE A 287 -4.20 -9.14 -6.68
C ILE A 287 -4.65 -7.69 -6.49
N LEU A 288 -4.68 -6.90 -7.57
CA LEU A 288 -5.04 -5.49 -7.51
C LEU A 288 -6.56 -5.24 -7.58
N SER A 289 -7.39 -6.25 -7.90
CA SER A 289 -8.84 -6.06 -8.13
C SER A 289 -9.72 -6.23 -6.91
N ASP A 290 -9.33 -7.11 -5.99
CA ASP A 290 -10.22 -7.60 -4.94
C ASP A 290 -10.57 -6.53 -3.90
N SER A 291 -9.55 -5.88 -3.37
CA SER A 291 -9.69 -4.91 -2.28
C SER A 291 -8.75 -3.71 -2.43
N PRO A 292 -8.98 -2.62 -1.68
CA PRO A 292 -7.94 -1.60 -1.50
C PRO A 292 -6.64 -2.26 -1.01
N PRO A 293 -5.47 -1.85 -1.51
CA PRO A 293 -4.21 -2.56 -1.25
C PRO A 293 -3.75 -2.55 0.21
N GLU A 294 -4.37 -1.75 1.09
CA GLU A 294 -4.15 -1.77 2.54
C GLU A 294 -4.86 -2.94 3.25
N LYS A 295 -5.79 -3.60 2.56
CA LYS A 295 -6.54 -4.74 3.09
C LYS A 295 -5.96 -6.05 2.61
N ASP A 296 -6.18 -7.10 3.39
CA ASP A 296 -5.81 -8.44 3.01
C ASP A 296 -6.58 -8.90 1.77
N VAL A 297 -5.86 -9.59 0.87
CA VAL A 297 -6.41 -10.20 -0.33
C VAL A 297 -6.63 -11.69 -0.07
N GLN A 298 -7.85 -12.14 -0.30
CA GLN A 298 -8.18 -13.56 -0.20
C GLN A 298 -7.85 -14.25 -1.52
N TRP A 299 -6.95 -15.24 -1.49
CA TRP A 299 -6.67 -16.03 -2.67
C TRP A 299 -7.90 -16.80 -3.12
N SER A 300 -8.20 -16.76 -4.40
CA SER A 300 -9.34 -17.43 -5.01
C SER A 300 -9.00 -17.90 -6.42
N GLU A 301 -9.09 -19.20 -6.64
CA GLU A 301 -8.89 -19.76 -7.99
C GLU A 301 -9.96 -19.26 -9.00
N GLN A 302 -11.20 -19.06 -8.53
CA GLN A 302 -12.24 -18.47 -9.37
C GLN A 302 -11.91 -17.03 -9.76
N GLY A 303 -11.40 -16.23 -8.82
CA GLY A 303 -10.93 -14.86 -9.07
C GLY A 303 -9.77 -14.84 -10.04
N MET A 304 -8.84 -15.77 -9.91
CA MET A 304 -7.71 -15.94 -10.82
C MET A 304 -8.16 -16.28 -12.23
N ALA A 305 -9.04 -17.27 -12.37
CA ALA A 305 -9.62 -17.68 -13.64
C ALA A 305 -10.46 -16.56 -14.31
N ALA A 306 -11.18 -15.77 -13.51
CA ALA A 306 -11.93 -14.61 -13.99
C ALA A 306 -11.00 -13.52 -14.55
N SER A 307 -9.90 -13.25 -13.86
CA SER A 307 -8.86 -12.30 -14.31
C SER A 307 -8.21 -12.74 -15.61
N TYR A 308 -7.86 -14.02 -15.72
CA TYR A 308 -7.32 -14.59 -16.96
C TYR A 308 -8.31 -14.47 -18.13
N LYS A 309 -9.59 -14.83 -17.93
CA LYS A 309 -10.63 -14.66 -18.94
C LYS A 309 -10.80 -13.20 -19.35
N PHE A 310 -10.58 -12.26 -18.45
CA PHE A 310 -10.67 -10.84 -18.79
C PHE A 310 -9.48 -10.39 -19.64
N ILE A 311 -8.25 -10.83 -19.36
CA ILE A 311 -7.10 -10.59 -20.23
C ILE A 311 -7.34 -11.13 -21.64
N GLN A 312 -7.91 -12.34 -21.75
CA GLN A 312 -8.29 -12.90 -23.06
C GLN A 312 -9.33 -12.03 -23.78
N LYS A 313 -10.34 -11.50 -23.08
CA LYS A 313 -11.33 -10.58 -23.66
C LYS A 313 -10.70 -9.28 -24.14
N LEU A 314 -9.76 -8.74 -23.38
CA LEU A 314 -8.99 -7.55 -23.79
C LEU A 314 -8.19 -7.83 -25.07
N TRP A 315 -7.57 -9.01 -25.18
CA TRP A 315 -6.83 -9.41 -26.38
C TRP A 315 -7.74 -9.56 -27.62
N ILE A 316 -8.92 -10.16 -27.44
CA ILE A 316 -9.91 -10.25 -28.51
C ILE A 316 -10.37 -8.86 -28.96
N LEU A 317 -10.61 -7.95 -28.03
CA LEU A 317 -10.96 -6.56 -28.34
C LEU A 317 -9.83 -5.86 -29.11
N HIS A 318 -8.57 -6.03 -28.67
CA HIS A 318 -7.41 -5.48 -29.35
C HIS A 318 -7.36 -5.92 -30.82
N ARG A 319 -7.55 -7.21 -31.09
CA ARG A 319 -7.58 -7.75 -32.47
C ARG A 319 -8.67 -7.10 -33.30
N LYS A 320 -9.90 -6.95 -32.77
CA LYS A 320 -11.00 -6.26 -33.44
C LYS A 320 -10.66 -4.81 -33.76
N ILE A 321 -10.04 -4.09 -32.80
CA ILE A 321 -9.61 -2.71 -33.03
C ILE A 321 -8.54 -2.66 -34.13
N LYS A 322 -7.55 -3.55 -34.12
CA LYS A 322 -6.51 -3.64 -35.14
C LYS A 322 -7.10 -3.90 -36.53
N GLU A 323 -8.05 -4.85 -36.65
CA GLU A 323 -8.77 -5.12 -37.90
C GLU A 323 -9.52 -3.89 -38.39
N LYS A 324 -10.13 -3.11 -37.46
CA LYS A 324 -10.84 -1.89 -37.81
C LYS A 324 -9.89 -0.81 -38.30
N LEU A 325 -8.71 -0.64 -37.66
CA LEU A 325 -7.68 0.30 -38.07
C LEU A 325 -7.12 0.01 -39.49
N ASN A 326 -7.11 -1.25 -39.88
CA ASN A 326 -6.63 -1.68 -41.20
C ASN A 326 -7.69 -1.55 -42.31
N LYS A 327 -8.96 -1.31 -41.98
CA LYS A 327 -10.03 -1.04 -42.97
C LYS A 327 -9.97 0.40 -43.47
N LYS A 328 -10.55 0.68 -44.64
CA LYS A 328 -10.58 2.03 -45.22
C LYS A 328 -11.13 3.06 -44.25
N ASN A 329 -10.42 4.18 -44.17
CA ASN A 329 -10.72 5.29 -43.25
C ASN A 329 -12.15 5.83 -43.42
N SER A 330 -12.90 5.88 -42.32
CA SER A 330 -14.02 6.79 -42.14
C SER A 330 -13.47 8.15 -41.71
N ASN A 331 -13.88 9.22 -42.40
CA ASN A 331 -13.54 10.59 -42.00
C ASN A 331 -14.48 11.16 -40.92
N ILE A 332 -15.43 10.35 -40.45
CA ILE A 332 -16.48 10.73 -39.52
C ILE A 332 -16.36 9.88 -38.26
N SER A 333 -16.47 10.51 -37.11
CA SER A 333 -16.62 9.83 -35.81
C SER A 333 -18.05 10.04 -35.30
N SER A 334 -18.80 8.95 -35.17
CA SER A 334 -20.17 8.98 -34.61
C SER A 334 -20.19 9.01 -33.07
N ILE A 335 -19.04 8.84 -32.43
CA ILE A 335 -18.86 8.94 -30.98
C ILE A 335 -17.64 9.80 -30.63
N ASP A 336 -17.70 10.47 -29.49
CA ASP A 336 -16.57 11.24 -28.96
C ASP A 336 -15.64 10.32 -28.15
N ILE A 337 -14.79 9.58 -28.87
CA ILE A 337 -13.78 8.71 -28.25
C ILE A 337 -12.73 9.51 -27.50
N SER A 338 -12.39 10.71 -27.98
CA SER A 338 -11.40 11.59 -27.35
C SER A 338 -11.87 12.05 -25.98
N LYS A 339 -13.14 12.42 -25.84
CA LYS A 339 -13.73 12.80 -24.53
C LYS A 339 -13.74 11.62 -23.57
N SER A 340 -14.15 10.44 -24.03
CA SER A 340 -14.19 9.22 -23.23
C SER A 340 -12.78 8.81 -22.76
N THR A 341 -11.79 8.87 -23.64
CA THR A 341 -10.39 8.57 -23.31
C THR A 341 -9.82 9.56 -22.30
N ASN A 342 -10.04 10.87 -22.46
CA ASN A 342 -9.55 11.87 -21.50
C ASN A 342 -10.17 11.69 -20.12
N LYS A 343 -11.48 11.35 -20.03
CA LYS A 343 -12.14 11.02 -18.77
C LYS A 343 -11.52 9.77 -18.12
N PHE A 344 -11.27 8.74 -18.91
CA PHE A 344 -10.65 7.50 -18.43
C PHE A 344 -9.24 7.77 -17.90
N VAL A 345 -8.38 8.43 -18.68
CA VAL A 345 -7.02 8.80 -18.26
C VAL A 345 -7.04 9.64 -16.98
N SER A 346 -7.97 10.59 -16.87
CA SER A 346 -8.12 11.41 -15.66
C SER A 346 -8.51 10.58 -14.44
N LYS A 347 -9.42 9.60 -14.57
CA LYS A 347 -9.78 8.68 -13.50
C LYS A 347 -8.58 7.83 -13.07
N ILE A 348 -7.82 7.29 -14.04
CA ILE A 348 -6.62 6.50 -13.75
C ILE A 348 -5.58 7.32 -12.99
N ASN A 349 -5.26 8.54 -13.45
CA ASN A 349 -4.29 9.40 -12.78
C ASN A 349 -4.67 9.67 -11.31
N ASN A 350 -5.91 10.08 -11.06
CA ASN A 350 -6.39 10.35 -9.72
C ASN A 350 -6.35 9.12 -8.79
N ASN A 351 -6.55 7.93 -9.35
CA ASN A 351 -6.54 6.69 -8.57
C ASN A 351 -5.12 6.15 -8.38
N LEU A 352 -4.21 6.36 -9.33
CA LEU A 352 -2.78 6.04 -9.17
C LEU A 352 -2.14 6.85 -8.04
N GLU A 353 -2.39 8.18 -8.00
CA GLU A 353 -1.90 9.05 -6.93
C GLU A 353 -2.36 8.62 -5.52
N LYS A 354 -3.51 7.94 -5.44
CA LYS A 354 -4.13 7.49 -4.19
C LYS A 354 -3.93 6.00 -3.92
N PHE A 355 -3.23 5.28 -4.76
CA PHE A 355 -3.08 3.82 -4.70
C PHE A 355 -4.42 3.05 -4.74
N HIS A 356 -5.48 3.62 -5.32
CA HIS A 356 -6.80 2.99 -5.44
C HIS A 356 -6.83 2.01 -6.63
N TYR A 357 -6.01 0.97 -6.59
CA TYR A 357 -5.83 0.04 -7.71
C TYR A 357 -7.11 -0.72 -8.07
N ASN A 358 -7.90 -1.16 -7.09
CA ASN A 358 -9.18 -1.81 -7.33
C ASN A 358 -10.17 -0.91 -8.11
N VAL A 359 -10.15 0.40 -7.84
CA VAL A 359 -10.96 1.36 -8.60
C VAL A 359 -10.40 1.54 -10.03
N ILE A 360 -9.09 1.50 -10.20
CA ILE A 360 -8.46 1.52 -11.53
C ILE A 360 -8.97 0.34 -12.36
N ILE A 361 -9.00 -0.86 -11.78
CA ILE A 361 -9.49 -2.06 -12.48
C ILE A 361 -10.96 -1.92 -12.85
N ALA A 362 -11.80 -1.38 -11.96
CA ALA A 362 -13.19 -1.07 -12.30
C ALA A 362 -13.29 -0.09 -13.48
N ASN A 363 -12.43 0.93 -13.53
CA ASN A 363 -12.39 1.86 -14.67
C ASN A 363 -11.89 1.16 -15.97
N ILE A 364 -10.99 0.18 -15.87
CA ILE A 364 -10.57 -0.63 -17.03
C ILE A 364 -11.74 -1.43 -17.58
N TYR A 365 -12.57 -2.05 -16.72
CA TYR A 365 -13.80 -2.72 -17.14
C TYR A 365 -14.80 -1.75 -17.80
N GLU A 366 -14.97 -0.54 -17.26
CA GLU A 366 -15.81 0.49 -17.88
C GLU A 366 -15.32 0.84 -19.29
N MET A 367 -14.01 1.04 -19.46
CA MET A 367 -13.42 1.38 -20.75
C MET A 367 -13.48 0.21 -21.74
N TYR A 368 -13.25 -1.02 -21.28
CA TYR A 368 -13.45 -2.22 -22.08
C TYR A 368 -14.89 -2.30 -22.62
N ASN A 369 -15.87 -2.12 -21.74
CA ASN A 369 -17.28 -2.17 -22.14
C ASN A 369 -17.61 -1.05 -23.14
N PHE A 370 -17.12 0.16 -22.91
CA PHE A 370 -17.30 1.28 -23.85
C PHE A 370 -16.73 0.97 -25.22
N LEU A 371 -15.50 0.47 -25.31
CA LEU A 371 -14.86 0.15 -26.59
C LEU A 371 -15.55 -1.04 -27.28
N ASN A 372 -15.89 -2.09 -26.52
CA ASN A 372 -16.54 -3.28 -27.09
C ASN A 372 -17.97 -3.00 -27.59
N GLN A 373 -18.73 -2.15 -26.91
CA GLN A 373 -20.09 -1.74 -27.35
C GLN A 373 -20.04 -0.86 -28.61
N ASN A 374 -18.97 -0.11 -28.80
CA ASN A 374 -18.82 0.82 -29.91
C ASN A 374 -17.85 0.31 -30.99
N ILE A 375 -17.50 -0.96 -30.97
CA ILE A 375 -16.50 -1.50 -31.92
C ILE A 375 -16.97 -1.39 -33.38
N ASP A 376 -18.27 -1.54 -33.63
CA ASP A 376 -18.87 -1.48 -34.97
C ASP A 376 -19.31 -0.07 -35.40
N VAL A 377 -19.25 0.92 -34.49
CA VAL A 377 -19.62 2.31 -34.77
C VAL A 377 -18.53 2.98 -35.64
N GLU A 378 -18.91 3.84 -36.57
CA GLU A 378 -17.94 4.59 -37.38
C GLU A 378 -17.11 5.53 -36.51
N ILE A 379 -15.79 5.37 -36.58
CA ILE A 379 -14.80 6.22 -35.88
C ILE A 379 -13.65 6.47 -36.86
N ASN A 380 -13.20 7.72 -36.91
CA ASN A 380 -11.99 8.05 -37.67
C ASN A 380 -10.80 7.20 -37.20
N SER A 381 -10.07 6.55 -38.12
CA SER A 381 -9.02 5.59 -37.77
C SER A 381 -7.83 6.22 -37.07
N GLU A 382 -7.44 7.44 -37.44
CA GLU A 382 -6.34 8.15 -36.76
C GLU A 382 -6.74 8.54 -35.34
N GLU A 383 -7.99 9.02 -35.17
CA GLU A 383 -8.54 9.34 -33.85
C GLU A 383 -8.65 8.09 -32.98
N LEU A 384 -9.13 6.98 -33.54
CA LEU A 384 -9.19 5.70 -32.83
C LEU A 384 -7.80 5.25 -32.41
N LYS A 385 -6.82 5.21 -33.32
CA LYS A 385 -5.44 4.81 -33.03
C LYS A 385 -4.87 5.67 -31.91
N LYS A 386 -4.90 6.99 -32.05
CA LYS A 386 -4.39 7.98 -31.07
C LYS A 386 -4.98 7.77 -29.66
N ASN A 387 -6.27 7.53 -29.58
CA ASN A 387 -6.94 7.35 -28.29
C ASN A 387 -6.69 5.97 -27.70
N TYR A 388 -6.67 4.93 -28.52
CA TYR A 388 -6.39 3.57 -28.08
C TYR A 388 -4.95 3.42 -27.57
N THR A 389 -3.97 4.03 -28.23
CA THR A 389 -2.59 4.12 -27.73
C THR A 389 -2.51 4.77 -26.35
N LYS A 390 -3.24 5.86 -26.10
CA LYS A 390 -3.31 6.49 -24.76
C LYS A 390 -3.91 5.54 -23.73
N ILE A 391 -4.96 4.80 -24.09
CA ILE A 391 -5.58 3.81 -23.21
C ILE A 391 -4.57 2.73 -22.86
N LEU A 392 -3.88 2.15 -23.83
CA LEU A 392 -2.87 1.12 -23.63
C LEU A 392 -1.73 1.63 -22.74
N ALA A 393 -1.26 2.85 -22.96
CA ALA A 393 -0.20 3.45 -22.15
C ALA A 393 -0.56 3.52 -20.64
N VAL A 394 -1.79 3.91 -20.30
CA VAL A 394 -2.22 3.99 -18.90
C VAL A 394 -2.57 2.63 -18.29
N LEU A 395 -2.69 1.56 -19.09
CA LEU A 395 -2.81 0.19 -18.60
C LEU A 395 -1.46 -0.41 -18.17
N SER A 396 -0.34 0.11 -18.67
CA SER A 396 0.99 -0.46 -18.45
C SER A 396 1.39 -0.64 -16.97
N PRO A 397 1.03 0.22 -16.01
CA PRO A 397 1.33 -0.03 -14.60
C PRO A 397 0.58 -1.24 -14.02
N ILE A 398 -0.55 -1.62 -14.59
CA ILE A 398 -1.42 -2.69 -14.11
C ILE A 398 -1.14 -4.01 -14.84
N ILE A 399 -1.21 -4.01 -16.16
CA ILE A 399 -1.05 -5.16 -17.06
C ILE A 399 0.01 -4.87 -18.12
N PRO A 400 1.30 -4.84 -17.72
CA PRO A 400 2.39 -4.35 -18.57
C PRO A 400 2.63 -5.18 -19.82
N HIS A 401 2.54 -6.51 -19.75
CA HIS A 401 2.82 -7.38 -20.90
C HIS A 401 1.76 -7.21 -21.99
N TYR A 402 0.47 -7.21 -21.59
CA TYR A 402 -0.63 -6.94 -22.52
C TYR A 402 -0.48 -5.56 -23.19
N ALA A 403 -0.22 -4.53 -22.37
CA ALA A 403 -0.09 -3.17 -22.90
C ALA A 403 1.10 -3.04 -23.88
N SER A 404 2.24 -3.63 -23.52
CA SER A 404 3.45 -3.62 -24.34
C SER A 404 3.23 -4.33 -25.67
N GLU A 405 2.67 -5.52 -25.64
CA GLU A 405 2.41 -6.32 -26.84
C GLU A 405 1.43 -5.61 -27.78
N CYS A 406 0.34 -5.07 -27.23
CA CYS A 406 -0.63 -4.32 -28.04
C CYS A 406 -0.03 -3.06 -28.67
N LEU A 407 0.85 -2.35 -27.99
CA LEU A 407 1.52 -1.16 -28.53
C LEU A 407 2.54 -1.53 -29.62
N ASN A 408 3.33 -2.57 -29.40
CA ASN A 408 4.23 -3.11 -30.42
C ASN A 408 3.46 -3.51 -31.70
N ASP A 409 2.31 -4.14 -31.53
CA ASP A 409 1.43 -4.57 -32.61
C ASP A 409 0.84 -3.39 -33.41
N LEU A 410 0.76 -2.21 -32.81
CA LEU A 410 0.36 -0.95 -33.46
C LEU A 410 1.54 -0.13 -34.01
N ASN A 411 2.77 -0.64 -33.94
CA ASN A 411 4.01 0.09 -34.23
C ASN A 411 4.11 1.40 -33.44
N ASP A 412 3.81 1.34 -32.14
CA ASP A 412 3.85 2.47 -31.25
C ASP A 412 4.76 2.15 -30.04
N ASN A 413 5.35 3.18 -29.42
CA ASN A 413 6.30 2.96 -28.34
C ASN A 413 5.75 3.51 -27.01
N ILE A 414 5.62 2.61 -26.02
CA ILE A 414 5.11 2.88 -24.67
C ILE A 414 5.86 4.02 -23.96
N PHE A 415 7.18 4.11 -24.16
CA PHE A 415 8.05 4.78 -23.20
C PHE A 415 8.28 6.27 -23.49
N GLN A 416 7.62 6.85 -24.47
CA GLN A 416 7.95 8.22 -24.83
C GLN A 416 7.32 9.25 -23.91
N ASN A 417 6.05 9.13 -23.51
CA ASN A 417 5.43 10.07 -22.57
C ASN A 417 4.11 9.56 -21.99
N TRP A 418 3.90 9.79 -20.69
CA TRP A 418 2.60 9.55 -20.07
C TRP A 418 1.51 10.43 -20.71
N PRO A 419 0.31 9.87 -20.99
CA PRO A 419 -0.73 10.59 -21.73
C PRO A 419 -1.19 11.86 -21.02
N GLN A 420 -1.09 12.99 -21.71
CA GLN A 420 -1.58 14.26 -21.22
C GLN A 420 -3.09 14.36 -21.38
N ILE A 421 -3.74 15.00 -20.41
CA ILE A 421 -5.18 15.20 -20.35
C ILE A 421 -5.52 16.57 -20.93
N ASP A 422 -6.44 16.62 -21.89
CA ASP A 422 -7.08 17.87 -22.29
C ASP A 422 -8.22 18.20 -21.29
N LYS A 423 -7.97 19.18 -20.43
CA LYS A 423 -8.95 19.62 -19.41
C LYS A 423 -10.26 20.11 -19.99
N LYS A 424 -10.28 20.62 -21.22
CA LYS A 424 -11.52 21.04 -21.89
C LYS A 424 -12.43 19.86 -22.16
N MET A 425 -11.87 18.70 -22.48
CA MET A 425 -12.61 17.45 -22.70
C MET A 425 -13.21 16.84 -21.43
N LEU A 426 -12.79 17.30 -20.25
CA LEU A 426 -13.36 16.85 -18.96
C LEU A 426 -14.62 17.64 -18.59
N GLN A 427 -14.90 18.75 -19.25
CA GLN A 427 -16.09 19.53 -18.96
C GLN A 427 -17.34 18.76 -19.39
N GLU A 428 -18.25 18.62 -18.45
CA GLU A 428 -19.57 18.02 -18.73
C GLU A 428 -20.54 19.13 -19.03
N ASP A 429 -21.00 19.16 -20.31
CA ASP A 429 -22.05 20.08 -20.74
C ASP A 429 -23.43 19.62 -20.22
N TYR A 430 -23.54 18.33 -19.90
CA TYR A 430 -24.77 17.70 -19.42
C TYR A 430 -24.52 16.94 -18.14
N ILE A 431 -25.48 17.01 -17.22
CA ILE A 431 -25.49 16.29 -15.96
C ILE A 431 -26.84 15.61 -15.74
N GLU A 432 -26.87 14.60 -14.87
CA GLU A 432 -28.11 13.93 -14.46
C GLU A 432 -28.58 14.49 -13.11
N TYR A 433 -29.73 15.14 -13.13
CA TYR A 433 -30.42 15.57 -11.92
C TYR A 433 -31.22 14.43 -11.33
N VAL A 434 -31.04 14.18 -10.03
CA VAL A 434 -31.93 13.30 -9.27
C VAL A 434 -33.21 14.07 -8.97
N VAL A 435 -34.34 13.60 -9.51
CA VAL A 435 -35.66 14.18 -9.25
C VAL A 435 -36.34 13.42 -8.12
N GLN A 436 -36.61 14.13 -7.04
CA GLN A 436 -37.38 13.64 -5.91
C GLN A 436 -38.76 14.32 -5.86
N ILE A 437 -39.79 13.58 -5.48
CA ILE A 437 -41.12 14.10 -5.22
C ILE A 437 -41.51 13.65 -3.82
N ASN A 438 -41.84 14.61 -2.96
CA ASN A 438 -42.06 14.39 -1.54
C ASN A 438 -40.99 13.52 -0.87
N GLY A 439 -39.70 13.82 -1.15
CA GLY A 439 -38.53 13.15 -0.61
C GLY A 439 -38.16 11.78 -1.25
N LYS A 440 -39.03 11.23 -2.15
CA LYS A 440 -38.78 9.94 -2.81
C LYS A 440 -38.22 10.15 -4.22
N LYS A 441 -37.15 9.46 -4.58
CA LYS A 441 -36.59 9.47 -5.95
C LYS A 441 -37.63 8.93 -6.94
N LYS A 442 -37.90 9.70 -8.01
CA LYS A 442 -38.88 9.34 -9.06
C LYS A 442 -38.26 9.24 -10.45
N ALA A 443 -37.26 10.06 -10.75
CA ALA A 443 -36.59 10.05 -12.04
C ALA A 443 -35.15 10.53 -11.94
N MET A 444 -34.38 10.28 -13.01
CA MET A 444 -33.13 10.98 -13.31
C MET A 444 -33.31 11.68 -14.65
N ILE A 445 -32.97 12.93 -14.72
CA ILE A 445 -33.14 13.75 -15.93
C ILE A 445 -31.80 14.31 -16.35
N LYS A 446 -31.34 13.91 -17.53
CA LYS A 446 -30.13 14.45 -18.16
C LYS A 446 -30.45 15.81 -18.78
N THR A 447 -29.72 16.84 -18.37
CA THR A 447 -29.90 18.19 -18.87
C THR A 447 -28.57 18.96 -18.87
N LYS A 448 -28.56 20.12 -19.54
CA LYS A 448 -27.37 20.99 -19.54
C LYS A 448 -26.93 21.31 -18.11
N LYS A 449 -25.64 21.41 -17.91
CA LYS A 449 -25.06 21.91 -16.66
C LYS A 449 -25.52 23.34 -16.43
N ASP A 450 -25.69 23.72 -15.18
CA ASP A 450 -26.09 25.05 -14.75
C ASP A 450 -27.51 25.49 -15.21
N ILE A 451 -28.38 24.54 -15.58
CA ILE A 451 -29.79 24.81 -15.89
C ILE A 451 -30.49 25.55 -14.73
N SER A 452 -31.40 26.44 -15.04
CA SER A 452 -32.21 27.11 -14.02
C SER A 452 -33.21 26.14 -13.36
N GLN A 453 -33.70 26.53 -12.18
CA GLN A 453 -34.70 25.72 -11.47
C GLN A 453 -36.00 25.64 -12.28
N GLU A 454 -36.42 26.75 -12.90
CA GLU A 454 -37.63 26.84 -13.71
C GLU A 454 -37.57 25.96 -14.95
N GLU A 455 -36.46 26.01 -15.68
CA GLU A 455 -36.24 25.16 -16.86
C GLU A 455 -36.18 23.70 -16.50
N LEU A 456 -35.55 23.33 -15.34
CA LEU A 456 -35.51 21.96 -14.87
C LEU A 456 -36.92 21.45 -14.50
N ILE A 457 -37.72 22.28 -13.81
CA ILE A 457 -39.12 21.93 -13.47
C ILE A 457 -39.94 21.72 -14.74
N SER A 458 -39.76 22.57 -15.75
CA SER A 458 -40.43 22.40 -17.04
C SER A 458 -40.12 21.07 -17.69
N LYS A 459 -38.83 20.65 -17.70
CA LYS A 459 -38.42 19.35 -18.21
C LYS A 459 -38.95 18.17 -17.36
N ILE A 460 -39.07 18.34 -16.05
CA ILE A 460 -39.63 17.34 -15.16
C ILE A 460 -41.13 17.13 -15.46
N LYS A 461 -41.87 18.20 -15.68
CA LYS A 461 -43.29 18.15 -16.03
C LYS A 461 -43.55 17.49 -17.39
N SER A 462 -42.67 17.63 -18.36
CA SER A 462 -42.78 17.01 -19.68
C SER A 462 -42.20 15.59 -19.76
N ASN A 463 -41.47 15.10 -18.73
CA ASN A 463 -40.83 13.79 -18.75
C ASN A 463 -41.85 12.66 -18.56
N GLU A 464 -41.78 11.62 -19.39
CA GLU A 464 -42.72 10.48 -19.39
C GLU A 464 -42.89 9.81 -18.03
N LYS A 465 -41.84 9.74 -17.22
CA LYS A 465 -41.86 9.10 -15.89
C LYS A 465 -42.49 9.95 -14.80
N THR A 466 -42.64 11.25 -15.03
CA THR A 466 -43.08 12.21 -14.00
C THR A 466 -44.30 13.02 -14.39
N LYS A 467 -44.61 13.17 -15.70
CA LYS A 467 -45.71 13.99 -16.22
C LYS A 467 -47.06 13.68 -15.52
N ASN A 468 -47.43 12.41 -15.38
CA ASN A 468 -48.72 12.01 -14.81
C ASN A 468 -48.90 12.43 -13.34
N ILE A 469 -47.81 12.70 -12.64
CA ILE A 469 -47.84 13.15 -11.23
C ILE A 469 -48.26 14.63 -11.17
N PHE A 470 -47.90 15.41 -12.17
CA PHE A 470 -48.20 16.85 -12.23
C PHE A 470 -49.52 17.21 -12.97
N GLU A 471 -50.15 16.25 -13.63
CA GLU A 471 -51.47 16.42 -14.24
C GLU A 471 -52.58 16.65 -13.20
N LYS A 472 -52.40 16.07 -12.00
CA LYS A 472 -53.41 16.07 -10.93
C LYS A 472 -53.01 16.79 -9.66
N LYS A 473 -51.78 17.29 -9.60
CA LYS A 473 -51.17 17.88 -8.39
C LYS A 473 -50.40 19.15 -8.67
N MET A 474 -50.57 20.12 -7.78
CA MET A 474 -49.84 21.40 -7.89
C MET A 474 -48.53 21.34 -7.06
N ILE A 475 -47.52 22.05 -7.55
CA ILE A 475 -46.25 22.23 -6.83
C ILE A 475 -46.49 23.20 -5.68
N ASP A 476 -46.22 22.77 -4.48
CA ASP A 476 -46.28 23.60 -3.28
C ASP A 476 -44.92 24.28 -3.04
N LYS A 477 -43.85 23.51 -3.03
CA LYS A 477 -42.50 24.02 -2.81
C LYS A 477 -41.47 23.16 -3.54
N SER A 478 -40.34 23.75 -3.91
CA SER A 478 -39.22 23.00 -4.47
C SER A 478 -37.88 23.39 -3.83
N PHE A 479 -37.05 22.36 -3.59
CA PHE A 479 -35.68 22.49 -3.07
C PHE A 479 -34.72 22.09 -4.19
N PHE A 480 -33.98 23.06 -4.69
CA PHE A 480 -33.07 22.90 -5.81
C PHE A 480 -31.62 22.97 -5.34
N VAL A 481 -30.88 21.91 -5.59
CA VAL A 481 -29.43 21.87 -5.40
C VAL A 481 -28.80 21.84 -6.79
N LYS A 482 -28.20 22.96 -7.18
CA LYS A 482 -27.62 23.18 -8.51
C LYS A 482 -26.66 22.02 -8.86
N ASN A 483 -26.80 21.50 -10.07
CA ASN A 483 -25.99 20.41 -10.62
C ASN A 483 -26.05 19.09 -9.84
N ARG A 484 -27.11 18.84 -9.05
CA ARG A 484 -27.19 17.64 -8.24
C ARG A 484 -28.61 17.04 -8.15
N LEU A 485 -29.53 17.74 -7.53
CA LEU A 485 -30.87 17.23 -7.31
C LEU A 485 -31.93 18.33 -7.22
N ILE A 486 -33.16 17.95 -7.46
CA ILE A 486 -34.33 18.76 -7.12
C ILE A 486 -35.34 17.88 -6.35
N ASN A 487 -35.86 18.39 -5.23
CA ASN A 487 -36.97 17.78 -4.50
C ASN A 487 -38.19 18.69 -4.59
N ILE A 488 -39.28 18.18 -5.17
CA ILE A 488 -40.53 18.90 -5.38
C ILE A 488 -41.57 18.37 -4.39
N LEU A 489 -42.09 19.27 -3.57
CA LEU A 489 -43.27 18.99 -2.73
C LEU A 489 -44.51 19.30 -3.51
N ILE A 490 -45.45 18.36 -3.54
CA ILE A 490 -46.72 18.45 -4.25
C ILE A 490 -47.89 18.28 -3.27
N LYS A 491 -48.96 19.07 -3.51
CA LYS A 491 -50.28 18.98 -2.85
C LYS A 491 -51.29 18.34 -3.74
#